data_6b6bb042772caa5d32e29f90c63df490
#
_entry.id   6b6bb042772caa5d32e29f90c63df490
#
_cell.length_a   1.000
_cell.length_b   1.000
_cell.length_c   1.000
_cell.angle_alpha   90.00
_cell.angle_beta   90.00
_cell.angle_gamma   90.00
#
_symmetry.space_group_name_H-M   'P 1'
#
loop_
_entity.id
_entity.type
_entity.pdbx_description
1 polymer ?
#
loop_
_entity_poly.entity_id
_entity_poly.type
_entity_poly.pdbx_seq_one_letter_code
_entity_poly.pdbx_strand_id
1 'polypeptide(L)'
;MNRSRFLPLITGFTLLAFTGAAYAGNVANQFRSGAFGLPWSADKATIQAKYPGGKWDKDELVGTDRYCAPSRQVLLKLPAQHQTKELCFLMGGDKTMGAATARLEPSLPSLLAVVNRSRTMFGDFDAVKRDEGAIQSKYTFMLWLKDAPIIAVVSSANGDDGTPNLVAFSVADEASLFAKDADKVSNKPAGK
;
A
#
# COMPACT_ATOMS: atom_id res chain seq x y z
N MET A 1 11.33 44.89 66.21
CA MET A 1 12.04 43.68 65.77
C MET A 1 11.05 42.76 65.13
N ASN A 2 10.90 42.83 63.80
CA ASN A 2 9.96 42.03 63.01
C ASN A 2 10.77 41.18 62.10
N ARG A 3 10.74 39.86 62.33
CA ARG A 3 11.38 38.85 61.47
C ARG A 3 10.38 38.36 60.43
N SER A 4 10.49 38.86 59.22
CA SER A 4 9.78 38.35 58.06
C SER A 4 10.38 37.02 57.63
N ARG A 5 9.60 35.93 57.69
CA ARG A 5 9.93 34.64 57.16
C ARG A 5 9.56 34.62 55.68
N PHE A 6 10.56 34.58 54.79
CA PHE A 6 10.36 34.25 53.38
C PHE A 6 10.22 32.74 53.23
N LEU A 7 9.07 32.27 52.76
CA LEU A 7 8.90 30.92 52.21
C LEU A 7 9.30 30.95 50.75
N PRO A 8 10.14 30.02 50.26
CA PRO A 8 10.34 29.84 48.83
C PRO A 8 9.19 29.03 48.27
N LEU A 9 8.46 29.61 47.32
CA LEU A 9 7.45 28.94 46.52
C LEU A 9 8.19 28.10 45.48
N ILE A 10 8.28 26.77 45.72
CA ILE A 10 8.79 25.81 44.73
C ILE A 10 7.65 25.53 43.78
N THR A 11 7.63 26.22 42.63
CA THR A 11 6.73 25.95 41.53
C THR A 11 7.26 24.72 40.82
N GLY A 12 6.69 23.57 41.13
CA GLY A 12 6.95 22.32 40.44
C GLY A 12 6.40 22.38 38.99
N PHE A 13 7.27 22.60 38.05
CA PHE A 13 6.96 22.47 36.62
C PHE A 13 6.90 20.98 36.30
N THR A 14 5.72 20.39 36.39
CA THR A 14 5.49 19.01 35.91
C THR A 14 5.53 19.05 34.40
N LEU A 15 6.69 18.67 33.80
CA LEU A 15 6.80 18.39 32.39
C LEU A 15 5.95 17.15 32.10
N LEU A 16 4.71 17.36 31.65
CA LEU A 16 3.92 16.33 30.99
C LEU A 16 4.60 16.04 29.66
N ALA A 17 5.49 15.05 29.66
CA ALA A 17 5.96 14.42 28.44
C ALA A 17 4.76 13.74 27.78
N PHE A 18 4.09 14.46 26.88
CA PHE A 18 3.21 13.82 25.90
C PHE A 18 4.08 12.98 24.99
N THR A 19 4.33 11.74 25.40
CA THR A 19 4.71 10.68 24.46
C THR A 19 3.49 10.44 23.58
N GLY A 20 3.34 11.28 22.56
CA GLY A 20 2.46 10.99 21.44
C GLY A 20 2.97 9.70 20.80
N ALA A 21 2.47 8.56 21.24
CA ALA A 21 2.50 7.36 20.45
C ALA A 21 1.74 7.73 19.17
N ALA A 22 2.49 8.09 18.12
CA ALA A 22 1.95 8.17 16.79
C ALA A 22 1.43 6.74 16.52
N TYR A 23 0.13 6.55 16.68
CA TYR A 23 -0.54 5.37 16.17
C TYR A 23 -0.33 5.39 14.66
N ALA A 24 0.72 4.76 14.20
CA ALA A 24 0.83 4.36 12.81
C ALA A 24 -0.40 3.48 12.58
N GLY A 25 -1.39 4.02 11.84
CA GLY A 25 -2.55 3.25 11.44
C GLY A 25 -2.03 2.06 10.66
N ASN A 26 -2.51 0.87 10.96
CA ASN A 26 -2.11 -0.29 10.19
C ASN A 26 -2.74 -0.26 8.78
N VAL A 27 -2.22 -1.06 7.87
CA VAL A 27 -2.71 -1.15 6.48
C VAL A 27 -4.20 -1.50 6.45
N ALA A 28 -4.64 -2.46 7.28
CA ALA A 28 -6.02 -2.88 7.35
C ALA A 28 -6.97 -1.74 7.78
N ASN A 29 -6.57 -0.87 8.70
CA ASN A 29 -7.41 0.27 9.08
C ASN A 29 -7.63 1.24 7.91
N GLN A 30 -6.62 1.43 7.06
CA GLN A 30 -6.69 2.34 5.92
C GLN A 30 -7.48 1.74 4.75
N PHE A 31 -7.37 0.44 4.51
CA PHE A 31 -7.84 -0.22 3.29
C PHE A 31 -8.85 -1.37 3.52
N ARG A 32 -9.37 -1.54 4.74
CA ARG A 32 -10.35 -2.60 5.06
C ARG A 32 -11.55 -2.61 4.14
N SER A 33 -12.08 -1.45 3.78
CA SER A 33 -13.27 -1.32 2.94
C SER A 33 -12.99 -1.25 1.45
N GLY A 34 -11.73 -1.23 1.03
CA GLY A 34 -11.35 -1.11 -0.37
C GLY A 34 -10.14 -0.21 -0.60
N ALA A 35 -9.82 0.05 -1.85
CA ALA A 35 -8.69 0.86 -2.26
C ALA A 35 -9.08 1.88 -3.34
N PHE A 36 -8.43 3.05 -3.31
CA PHE A 36 -8.62 4.14 -4.27
C PHE A 36 -10.10 4.51 -4.50
N GLY A 37 -10.90 4.47 -3.41
CA GLY A 37 -12.32 4.82 -3.42
C GLY A 37 -13.22 3.79 -4.11
N LEU A 38 -12.76 2.56 -4.31
CA LEU A 38 -13.55 1.40 -4.70
C LEU A 38 -13.59 0.40 -3.54
N PRO A 39 -14.75 -0.23 -3.26
CA PRO A 39 -14.82 -1.33 -2.31
C PRO A 39 -14.17 -2.59 -2.89
N TRP A 40 -13.73 -3.52 -2.07
CA TRP A 40 -13.20 -4.81 -2.54
C TRP A 40 -14.24 -5.61 -3.34
N SER A 41 -15.53 -5.43 -3.06
CA SER A 41 -16.63 -6.03 -3.82
C SER A 41 -16.87 -5.41 -5.21
N ALA A 42 -16.07 -4.43 -5.64
CA ALA A 42 -16.24 -3.79 -6.95
C ALA A 42 -16.03 -4.79 -8.09
N ASP A 43 -17.00 -4.87 -8.98
CA ASP A 43 -16.91 -5.62 -10.22
C ASP A 43 -16.30 -4.80 -11.38
N LYS A 44 -16.14 -5.42 -12.54
CA LYS A 44 -15.57 -4.77 -13.73
C LYS A 44 -16.34 -3.51 -14.14
N ALA A 45 -17.66 -3.54 -14.08
CA ALA A 45 -18.49 -2.43 -14.50
C ALA A 45 -18.34 -1.23 -13.55
N THR A 46 -18.30 -1.49 -12.25
CA THR A 46 -18.07 -0.48 -11.21
C THR A 46 -16.69 0.18 -11.34
N ILE A 47 -15.64 -0.62 -11.57
CA ILE A 47 -14.28 -0.12 -11.78
C ILE A 47 -14.23 0.78 -13.02
N GLN A 48 -14.76 0.31 -14.14
CA GLN A 48 -14.74 1.02 -15.40
C GLN A 48 -15.57 2.31 -15.38
N ALA A 49 -16.71 2.30 -14.69
CA ALA A 49 -17.54 3.49 -14.51
C ALA A 49 -16.83 4.57 -13.69
N LYS A 50 -16.09 4.17 -12.63
CA LYS A 50 -15.36 5.12 -11.79
C LYS A 50 -14.09 5.65 -12.42
N TYR A 51 -13.40 4.85 -13.22
CA TYR A 51 -12.14 5.19 -13.89
C TYR A 51 -12.26 5.01 -15.40
N PRO A 52 -12.99 5.91 -16.11
CA PRO A 52 -13.18 5.78 -17.55
C PRO A 52 -11.87 5.97 -18.31
N GLY A 53 -11.81 5.43 -19.53
CA GLY A 53 -10.66 5.58 -20.44
C GLY A 53 -9.53 4.59 -20.23
N GLY A 54 -9.70 3.63 -19.33
CA GLY A 54 -8.76 2.55 -19.14
C GLY A 54 -8.99 1.38 -20.11
N LYS A 55 -8.13 0.38 -20.00
CA LYS A 55 -8.16 -0.85 -20.81
C LYS A 55 -8.08 -2.08 -19.95
N TRP A 56 -8.79 -3.14 -20.36
CA TRP A 56 -8.68 -4.48 -19.80
C TRP A 56 -7.60 -5.26 -20.53
N ASP A 57 -6.77 -5.96 -19.77
CA ASP A 57 -5.81 -6.95 -20.25
C ASP A 57 -5.75 -8.14 -19.29
N LYS A 58 -4.84 -9.09 -19.56
CA LYS A 58 -4.50 -10.16 -18.62
C LYS A 58 -3.22 -9.81 -17.90
N ASP A 59 -3.23 -9.92 -16.59
CA ASP A 59 -1.99 -9.87 -15.81
C ASP A 59 -1.23 -11.19 -16.03
N GLU A 60 0.00 -11.10 -16.51
CA GLU A 60 0.80 -12.28 -16.89
C GLU A 60 1.24 -13.10 -15.68
N LEU A 61 1.40 -12.47 -14.51
CA LEU A 61 1.89 -13.14 -13.30
C LEU A 61 0.77 -13.92 -12.62
N VAL A 62 -0.41 -13.33 -12.52
CA VAL A 62 -1.54 -13.89 -11.77
C VAL A 62 -2.55 -14.57 -12.71
N GLY A 63 -2.51 -14.25 -14.01
CA GLY A 63 -3.44 -14.80 -15.02
C GLY A 63 -4.87 -14.28 -14.91
N THR A 64 -5.10 -13.24 -14.08
CA THR A 64 -6.41 -12.63 -13.87
C THR A 64 -6.62 -11.41 -14.75
N ASP A 65 -7.87 -10.94 -14.87
CA ASP A 65 -8.16 -9.72 -15.59
C ASP A 65 -7.64 -8.51 -14.82
N ARG A 66 -6.95 -7.61 -15.53
CA ARG A 66 -6.41 -6.36 -15.02
C ARG A 66 -7.00 -5.19 -15.80
N TYR A 67 -7.42 -4.15 -15.11
CA TYR A 67 -7.85 -2.89 -15.70
C TYR A 67 -6.90 -1.78 -15.30
N CYS A 68 -6.33 -1.07 -16.26
CA CYS A 68 -5.46 0.07 -15.99
C CYS A 68 -6.04 1.34 -16.65
N ALA A 69 -6.13 2.42 -15.87
CA ALA A 69 -6.64 3.71 -16.32
C ALA A 69 -5.69 4.84 -15.94
N PRO A 70 -5.53 5.87 -16.80
CA PRO A 70 -4.81 7.08 -16.44
C PRO A 70 -5.40 7.72 -15.20
N SER A 71 -4.56 8.21 -14.29
CA SER A 71 -5.01 8.83 -13.05
C SER A 71 -4.04 9.91 -12.60
N ARG A 72 -4.58 10.96 -11.96
CA ARG A 72 -3.82 12.02 -11.30
C ARG A 72 -4.33 12.23 -9.90
N GLN A 73 -4.34 11.16 -9.10
CA GLN A 73 -4.79 11.24 -7.72
C GLN A 73 -3.62 11.46 -6.76
N VAL A 74 -3.92 12.09 -5.63
CA VAL A 74 -2.98 12.21 -4.51
C VAL A 74 -2.93 10.88 -3.78
N LEU A 75 -1.80 10.20 -3.87
CA LEU A 75 -1.55 8.94 -3.18
C LEU A 75 -1.11 9.21 -1.74
N LEU A 76 -1.75 8.57 -0.73
CA LEU A 76 -1.34 8.60 0.68
C LEU A 76 -1.09 10.03 1.23
N LYS A 77 -1.78 11.04 0.72
CA LYS A 77 -1.54 12.46 1.03
C LYS A 77 -0.13 12.94 0.69
N LEU A 78 0.50 12.35 -0.33
CA LEU A 78 1.76 12.85 -0.87
C LEU A 78 1.59 14.24 -1.52
N PRO A 79 2.66 15.05 -1.58
CA PRO A 79 2.64 16.30 -2.33
C PRO A 79 2.26 16.11 -3.80
N ALA A 80 1.65 17.12 -4.41
CA ALA A 80 1.07 17.05 -5.76
C ALA A 80 2.06 16.64 -6.87
N GLN A 81 3.36 16.91 -6.69
CA GLN A 81 4.38 16.47 -7.63
C GLN A 81 4.55 14.94 -7.69
N HIS A 82 4.04 14.20 -6.70
CA HIS A 82 4.07 12.74 -6.63
C HIS A 82 2.68 12.13 -6.87
N GLN A 83 1.89 12.75 -7.76
CA GLN A 83 0.57 12.21 -8.16
C GLN A 83 0.74 10.89 -8.91
N THR A 84 -0.33 10.07 -8.85
CA THR A 84 -0.40 8.88 -9.68
C THR A 84 -0.43 9.23 -11.17
N LYS A 85 0.15 8.37 -11.98
CA LYS A 85 0.05 8.41 -13.45
C LYS A 85 -1.01 7.46 -13.94
N GLU A 86 -1.15 6.34 -13.25
CA GLU A 86 -2.03 5.25 -13.61
C GLU A 86 -2.52 4.53 -12.36
N LEU A 87 -3.76 4.07 -12.39
CA LEU A 87 -4.30 3.10 -11.44
C LEU A 87 -4.62 1.81 -12.18
N CYS A 88 -4.15 0.69 -11.63
CA CYS A 88 -4.45 -0.65 -12.12
C CYS A 88 -5.21 -1.44 -11.05
N PHE A 89 -6.21 -2.21 -11.47
CA PHE A 89 -7.07 -3.02 -10.64
C PHE A 89 -7.03 -4.46 -11.12
N LEU A 90 -6.70 -5.40 -10.26
CA LEU A 90 -6.71 -6.84 -10.54
C LEU A 90 -8.01 -7.45 -10.02
N MET A 91 -8.61 -8.29 -10.83
CA MET A 91 -9.78 -9.06 -10.42
C MET A 91 -9.35 -10.31 -9.65
N GLY A 92 -10.00 -10.55 -8.55
CA GLY A 92 -9.86 -11.78 -7.77
C GLY A 92 -10.59 -12.97 -8.38
N GLY A 93 -10.49 -14.11 -7.69
CA GLY A 93 -11.11 -15.35 -8.10
C GLY A 93 -12.64 -15.33 -8.14
N ASP A 94 -13.25 -14.52 -7.33
CA ASP A 94 -14.71 -14.28 -7.22
C ASP A 94 -15.23 -13.24 -8.22
N LYS A 95 -14.37 -12.73 -9.13
CA LYS A 95 -14.66 -11.68 -10.10
C LYS A 95 -14.91 -10.29 -9.48
N THR A 96 -14.49 -10.09 -8.25
CA THR A 96 -14.42 -8.77 -7.61
C THR A 96 -12.97 -8.25 -7.57
N MET A 97 -12.77 -7.02 -7.11
CA MET A 97 -11.45 -6.43 -7.01
C MET A 97 -10.63 -7.13 -5.93
N GLY A 98 -9.51 -7.77 -6.29
CA GLY A 98 -8.60 -8.42 -5.34
C GLY A 98 -7.35 -7.60 -5.02
N ALA A 99 -6.94 -6.73 -5.95
CA ALA A 99 -5.82 -5.82 -5.71
C ALA A 99 -5.95 -4.53 -6.50
N ALA A 100 -5.29 -3.49 -6.03
CA ALA A 100 -5.22 -2.20 -6.70
C ALA A 100 -3.81 -1.61 -6.57
N THR A 101 -3.28 -1.07 -7.67
CA THR A 101 -1.93 -0.53 -7.78
C THR A 101 -1.97 0.90 -8.31
N ALA A 102 -1.30 1.79 -7.60
CA ALA A 102 -1.04 3.16 -8.03
C ALA A 102 0.39 3.27 -8.56
N ARG A 103 0.56 3.59 -9.84
CA ARG A 103 1.86 3.88 -10.45
C ARG A 103 2.14 5.37 -10.38
N LEU A 104 3.34 5.73 -9.96
CA LEU A 104 3.84 7.10 -9.89
C LEU A 104 4.82 7.36 -11.05
N GLU A 105 5.24 8.63 -11.21
CA GLU A 105 6.40 8.93 -12.04
C GLU A 105 7.60 8.14 -11.55
N PRO A 106 8.25 7.33 -12.40
CA PRO A 106 9.40 6.52 -12.02
C PRO A 106 10.61 7.44 -11.79
N SER A 107 10.86 7.76 -10.52
CA SER A 107 11.99 8.58 -10.12
C SER A 107 12.40 8.27 -8.68
N LEU A 108 13.66 8.51 -8.34
CA LEU A 108 14.15 8.36 -6.96
C LEU A 108 13.39 9.25 -5.96
N PRO A 109 13.08 10.53 -6.25
CA PRO A 109 12.25 11.33 -5.36
C PRO A 109 10.85 10.73 -5.11
N SER A 110 10.19 10.19 -6.14
CA SER A 110 8.88 9.53 -5.98
C SER A 110 8.99 8.26 -5.15
N LEU A 111 10.03 7.45 -5.35
CA LEU A 111 10.28 6.25 -4.56
C LEU A 111 10.48 6.61 -3.08
N LEU A 112 11.37 7.55 -2.79
CA LEU A 112 11.63 7.98 -1.42
C LEU A 112 10.38 8.58 -0.75
N ALA A 113 9.60 9.37 -1.49
CA ALA A 113 8.37 9.97 -0.99
C ALA A 113 7.34 8.91 -0.59
N VAL A 114 7.07 7.91 -1.46
CA VAL A 114 6.08 6.86 -1.17
C VAL A 114 6.56 5.93 -0.06
N VAL A 115 7.83 5.56 -0.02
CA VAL A 115 8.40 4.71 1.05
C VAL A 115 8.30 5.41 2.40
N ASN A 116 8.80 6.65 2.51
CA ASN A 116 8.77 7.39 3.76
C ASN A 116 7.34 7.64 4.23
N ARG A 117 6.42 7.95 3.31
CA ARG A 117 5.02 8.15 3.65
C ARG A 117 4.34 6.87 4.11
N SER A 118 4.60 5.75 3.45
CA SER A 118 4.08 4.45 3.87
C SER A 118 4.60 4.05 5.25
N ARG A 119 5.90 4.25 5.53
CA ARG A 119 6.47 4.02 6.86
C ARG A 119 5.82 4.91 7.93
N THR A 120 5.57 6.17 7.63
CA THR A 120 4.88 7.08 8.56
C THR A 120 3.45 6.61 8.86
N MET A 121 2.75 6.05 7.87
CA MET A 121 1.35 5.64 8.00
C MET A 121 1.18 4.23 8.58
N PHE A 122 2.05 3.30 8.21
CA PHE A 122 1.90 1.87 8.48
C PHE A 122 2.98 1.30 9.40
N GLY A 123 3.99 2.10 9.76
CA GLY A 123 5.18 1.63 10.46
C GLY A 123 6.24 1.09 9.50
N ASP A 124 7.26 0.43 10.06
CA ASP A 124 8.30 -0.20 9.25
C ASP A 124 7.72 -1.39 8.48
N PHE A 125 8.28 -1.63 7.28
CA PHE A 125 7.92 -2.79 6.48
C PHE A 125 8.36 -4.09 7.14
N ASP A 126 7.59 -5.15 6.94
CA ASP A 126 7.83 -6.47 7.53
C ASP A 126 8.90 -7.25 6.77
N ALA A 127 9.00 -7.02 5.46
CA ALA A 127 9.97 -7.69 4.60
C ALA A 127 10.39 -6.81 3.43
N VAL A 128 11.62 -7.05 2.95
CA VAL A 128 12.13 -6.56 1.67
C VAL A 128 12.49 -7.78 0.83
N LYS A 129 11.91 -7.87 -0.36
CA LYS A 129 12.28 -8.87 -1.36
C LYS A 129 12.93 -8.19 -2.55
N ARG A 130 13.98 -8.77 -3.07
CA ARG A 130 14.61 -8.39 -4.34
C ARG A 130 14.48 -9.56 -5.29
N ASP A 131 13.99 -9.29 -6.48
CA ASP A 131 13.94 -10.25 -7.57
C ASP A 131 14.86 -9.74 -8.68
N GLU A 132 15.87 -10.52 -8.99
CA GLU A 132 16.80 -10.30 -10.10
C GLU A 132 16.38 -11.23 -11.25
N GLY A 133 15.16 -11.01 -11.76
CA GLY A 133 14.61 -11.82 -12.86
C GLY A 133 15.52 -11.85 -14.08
N ALA A 134 15.34 -12.87 -14.94
CA ALA A 134 16.16 -13.16 -16.13
C ALA A 134 16.18 -12.04 -17.21
N ILE A 135 15.37 -11.00 -17.06
CA ILE A 135 15.27 -9.86 -17.96
C ILE A 135 15.59 -8.58 -17.18
N GLN A 136 16.87 -8.26 -17.03
CA GLN A 136 17.46 -6.94 -16.77
C GLN A 136 16.77 -5.99 -15.75
N SER A 137 15.61 -6.27 -15.21
CA SER A 137 14.90 -5.44 -14.25
C SER A 137 15.10 -5.95 -12.84
N LYS A 138 15.79 -5.18 -12.02
CA LYS A 138 15.97 -5.47 -10.60
C LYS A 138 14.78 -4.95 -9.83
N TYR A 139 13.81 -5.82 -9.55
CA TYR A 139 12.66 -5.47 -8.73
C TYR A 139 13.03 -5.45 -7.25
N THR A 140 12.52 -4.45 -6.54
CA THR A 140 12.55 -4.38 -5.08
C THR A 140 11.13 -4.20 -4.57
N PHE A 141 10.73 -5.04 -3.61
CA PHE A 141 9.43 -5.00 -2.96
C PHE A 141 9.62 -4.75 -1.47
N MET A 142 8.97 -3.73 -0.93
CA MET A 142 8.87 -3.44 0.50
C MET A 142 7.44 -3.76 0.93
N LEU A 143 7.27 -4.72 1.86
CA LEU A 143 6.00 -5.36 2.14
C LEU A 143 5.54 -5.08 3.57
N TRP A 144 4.26 -4.76 3.74
CA TRP A 144 3.52 -4.68 5.00
C TRP A 144 2.52 -5.83 5.01
N LEU A 145 2.79 -6.87 5.79
CA LEU A 145 2.08 -8.16 5.78
C LEU A 145 1.35 -8.46 7.09
N LYS A 146 1.66 -7.73 8.18
CA LYS A 146 1.11 -8.00 9.53
C LYS A 146 -0.40 -7.90 9.63
N ASP A 147 -1.00 -7.17 8.72
CA ASP A 147 -2.44 -6.89 8.74
C ASP A 147 -3.24 -7.78 7.79
N ALA A 148 -2.68 -8.93 7.38
CA ALA A 148 -3.41 -9.87 6.53
C ALA A 148 -4.86 -10.10 7.02
N PRO A 149 -5.84 -10.22 6.12
CA PRO A 149 -5.68 -10.41 4.67
C PRO A 149 -5.40 -9.14 3.86
N ILE A 150 -5.39 -7.94 4.46
CA ILE A 150 -5.07 -6.71 3.73
C ILE A 150 -3.57 -6.44 3.82
N ILE A 151 -2.90 -6.44 2.69
CA ILE A 151 -1.46 -6.21 2.58
C ILE A 151 -1.16 -4.97 1.73
N ALA A 152 -0.01 -4.36 1.97
CA ALA A 152 0.49 -3.27 1.14
C ALA A 152 1.92 -3.53 0.66
N VAL A 153 2.24 -3.03 -0.52
CA VAL A 153 3.55 -3.20 -1.16
C VAL A 153 3.96 -1.89 -1.83
N VAL A 154 5.17 -1.43 -1.54
CA VAL A 154 5.86 -0.47 -2.41
C VAL A 154 6.81 -1.26 -3.30
N SER A 155 6.63 -1.16 -4.60
CA SER A 155 7.49 -1.80 -5.58
C SER A 155 8.24 -0.77 -6.41
N SER A 156 9.50 -1.08 -6.72
CA SER A 156 10.32 -0.35 -7.67
C SER A 156 11.09 -1.30 -8.55
N ALA A 157 11.39 -0.86 -9.76
CA ALA A 157 12.34 -1.51 -10.63
C ALA A 157 13.32 -0.46 -11.15
N ASN A 158 14.56 -0.88 -11.39
CA ASN A 158 15.59 -0.04 -11.98
C ASN A 158 15.89 -0.51 -13.40
N GLY A 159 16.10 0.45 -14.30
CA GLY A 159 16.68 0.18 -15.61
C GLY A 159 18.18 -0.15 -15.51
N ASP A 160 18.79 -0.45 -16.64
CA ASP A 160 20.22 -0.82 -16.72
C ASP A 160 21.16 0.32 -16.28
N ASP A 161 20.69 1.56 -16.38
CA ASP A 161 21.40 2.75 -15.92
C ASP A 161 21.27 3.00 -14.40
N GLY A 162 20.57 2.10 -13.67
CA GLY A 162 20.31 2.21 -12.24
C GLY A 162 19.22 3.22 -11.86
N THR A 163 18.61 3.91 -12.83
CA THR A 163 17.48 4.82 -12.54
C THR A 163 16.18 4.04 -12.37
N PRO A 164 15.26 4.46 -11.47
CA PRO A 164 13.96 3.85 -11.37
C PRO A 164 13.17 3.94 -12.68
N ASN A 165 12.72 2.83 -13.22
CA ASN A 165 11.80 2.73 -14.35
C ASN A 165 10.39 2.30 -13.94
N LEU A 166 10.20 1.90 -12.68
CA LEU A 166 8.92 1.65 -12.03
C LEU A 166 8.95 2.16 -10.60
N VAL A 167 7.91 2.87 -10.20
CA VAL A 167 7.57 3.16 -8.80
C VAL A 167 6.08 2.96 -8.63
N ALA A 168 5.68 2.05 -7.76
CA ALA A 168 4.28 1.75 -7.52
C ALA A 168 3.99 1.47 -6.04
N PHE A 169 2.75 1.78 -5.64
CA PHE A 169 2.16 1.39 -4.37
C PHE A 169 0.95 0.51 -4.64
N SER A 170 0.96 -0.68 -4.09
CA SER A 170 -0.11 -1.66 -4.26
C SER A 170 -0.74 -2.02 -2.93
N VAL A 171 -2.03 -2.31 -2.96
CA VAL A 171 -2.80 -2.88 -1.85
C VAL A 171 -3.57 -4.07 -2.38
N ALA A 172 -3.61 -5.14 -1.61
CA ALA A 172 -4.38 -6.33 -1.97
C ALA A 172 -5.20 -6.83 -0.78
N ASP A 173 -6.37 -7.36 -1.07
CA ASP A 173 -7.11 -8.27 -0.21
C ASP A 173 -6.78 -9.70 -0.64
N GLU A 174 -5.92 -10.37 0.10
CA GLU A 174 -5.48 -11.73 -0.22
C GLU A 174 -6.64 -12.72 -0.27
N ALA A 175 -7.68 -12.54 0.57
CA ALA A 175 -8.84 -13.41 0.57
C ALA A 175 -9.60 -13.36 -0.76
N SER A 176 -9.80 -12.17 -1.32
CA SER A 176 -10.43 -11.99 -2.63
C SER A 176 -9.50 -12.40 -3.79
N LEU A 177 -8.21 -12.06 -3.69
CA LEU A 177 -7.24 -12.34 -4.75
C LEU A 177 -7.06 -13.83 -5.00
N PHE A 178 -7.03 -14.65 -3.95
CA PHE A 178 -6.77 -16.09 -4.01
C PHE A 178 -8.00 -16.96 -3.73
N ALA A 179 -9.22 -16.42 -3.78
CA ALA A 179 -10.46 -17.12 -3.45
C ALA A 179 -10.62 -18.47 -4.17
N LYS A 180 -10.21 -18.57 -5.45
CA LYS A 180 -10.28 -19.84 -6.22
C LYS A 180 -9.30 -20.91 -5.75
N ASP A 181 -8.18 -20.52 -5.19
CA ASP A 181 -7.18 -21.49 -4.74
C ASP A 181 -7.54 -22.08 -3.37
N ALA A 182 -8.27 -21.34 -2.54
CA ALA A 182 -8.83 -21.85 -1.30
C ALA A 182 -9.83 -23.00 -1.54
N ASP A 183 -10.67 -22.90 -2.56
CA ASP A 183 -11.63 -23.96 -2.95
C ASP A 183 -10.91 -25.21 -3.46
N LYS A 184 -9.79 -25.08 -4.15
CA LYS A 184 -9.00 -26.22 -4.64
C LYS A 184 -8.28 -26.96 -3.52
N VAL A 185 -7.83 -26.24 -2.48
CA VAL A 185 -7.15 -26.84 -1.32
C VAL A 185 -8.18 -27.53 -0.42
N SER A 186 -9.38 -26.97 -0.26
CA SER A 186 -10.46 -27.57 0.54
C SER A 186 -11.01 -28.87 -0.06
N ASN A 187 -10.97 -29.03 -1.37
CA ASN A 187 -11.50 -30.18 -2.09
C ASN A 187 -10.49 -31.30 -2.39
N LYS A 188 -9.27 -31.23 -1.83
CA LYS A 188 -8.33 -32.34 -1.94
C LYS A 188 -8.77 -33.44 -0.97
N PRO A 189 -9.25 -34.62 -1.44
CA PRO A 189 -9.64 -35.69 -0.55
C PRO A 189 -8.45 -36.09 0.30
N ALA A 190 -8.68 -36.18 1.64
CA ALA A 190 -7.70 -36.75 2.53
C ALA A 190 -7.31 -38.14 2.01
N GLY A 191 -6.07 -38.27 1.56
CA GLY A 191 -5.59 -39.49 0.96
C GLY A 191 -5.82 -40.67 1.90
N LYS A 192 -6.46 -41.71 1.39
CA LYS A 192 -6.56 -43.02 2.01
C LYS A 192 -5.21 -43.71 1.94
#